data_786b2e7c251d1402532e1dd18053b7e5
#
_entry.id   786b2e7c251d1402532e1dd18053b7e5
#
_cell.length_a   1.000
_cell.length_b   1.000
_cell.length_c   1.000
_cell.angle_alpha   90.00
_cell.angle_beta   90.00
_cell.angle_gamma   90.00
#
_symmetry.space_group_name_H-M   'P 1'
#
loop_
_entity.id
_entity.type
_entity.pdbx_description
1 polymer ?
#
loop_
_entity_poly.entity_id
_entity_poly.type
_entity_poly.pdbx_seq_one_letter_code
_entity_poly.pdbx_strand_id
1 'polypeptide(L)'
;MHNDSCNNCKNYPVKNANYKFFCYNCKKILLGHKDFQQLVLIKKHIKKNKIKTTVMPCKTVRDKNFIAYSSRLKRLKKQEKNNLVKIIKYLKYYKRHLILNKKMNINFLEIKNKLSTLGAKKIDYVELIDLKTLEKPKKNKIKFNLFFAFYIGQVRIIDNF
;
A
#
# COMPACT_ATOMS: atom_id res chain seq x y z
N MET A 1 -22.13 1.19 -11.17
CA MET A 1 -21.05 1.29 -12.18
C MET A 1 -20.44 2.67 -12.03
N HIS A 2 -19.21 2.78 -11.53
CA HIS A 2 -18.54 4.08 -11.46
C HIS A 2 -18.08 4.47 -12.87
N ASN A 3 -18.53 5.63 -13.32
CA ASN A 3 -18.05 6.27 -14.54
C ASN A 3 -16.62 6.77 -14.30
N ASP A 4 -15.64 5.90 -14.49
CA ASP A 4 -14.22 6.25 -14.40
C ASP A 4 -13.73 6.92 -15.68
N SER A 5 -14.37 8.04 -16.05
CA SER A 5 -13.91 8.86 -17.17
C SER A 5 -12.67 9.65 -16.77
N CYS A 6 -11.73 9.79 -17.67
CA CYS A 6 -10.57 10.67 -17.47
C CYS A 6 -11.04 12.14 -17.40
N ASN A 7 -10.93 12.76 -16.25
CA ASN A 7 -11.39 14.14 -16.03
C ASN A 7 -10.77 15.17 -16.99
N ASN A 8 -9.61 14.85 -17.62
CA ASN A 8 -8.93 15.76 -18.54
C ASN A 8 -9.40 15.63 -19.99
N CYS A 9 -9.89 14.47 -20.42
CA CYS A 9 -10.28 14.23 -21.82
C CYS A 9 -11.66 13.59 -21.96
N LYS A 10 -12.39 13.41 -20.84
CA LYS A 10 -13.72 12.77 -20.78
C LYS A 10 -13.82 11.38 -21.42
N ASN A 11 -12.67 10.79 -21.82
CA ASN A 11 -12.63 9.45 -22.36
C ASN A 11 -12.42 8.41 -21.29
N TYR A 12 -13.03 7.25 -21.46
CA TYR A 12 -12.87 6.14 -20.53
C TYR A 12 -11.45 5.59 -20.58
N PRO A 13 -10.79 5.39 -19.42
CA PRO A 13 -9.51 4.71 -19.38
C PRO A 13 -9.69 3.27 -19.85
N VAL A 14 -8.81 2.80 -20.71
CA VAL A 14 -8.81 1.39 -21.12
C VAL A 14 -8.36 0.54 -19.94
N LYS A 15 -9.26 -0.32 -19.46
CA LYS A 15 -8.99 -1.28 -18.40
C LYS A 15 -8.12 -2.41 -18.96
N ASN A 16 -6.88 -2.54 -18.50
CA ASN A 16 -6.07 -3.70 -18.83
C ASN A 16 -6.30 -4.83 -17.80
N ALA A 17 -5.83 -6.04 -18.11
CA ALA A 17 -6.00 -7.24 -17.28
C ALA A 17 -5.51 -7.12 -15.82
N ASN A 18 -4.70 -6.10 -15.51
CA ASN A 18 -4.11 -5.86 -14.20
C ASN A 18 -4.79 -4.72 -13.41
N TYR A 19 -5.98 -4.30 -13.80
CA TYR A 19 -6.72 -3.19 -13.17
C TYR A 19 -5.97 -1.86 -13.11
N LYS A 20 -5.03 -1.64 -14.03
CA LYS A 20 -4.36 -0.36 -14.22
C LYS A 20 -5.12 0.42 -15.28
N PHE A 21 -5.40 1.68 -14.98
CA PHE A 21 -6.11 2.54 -15.91
C PHE A 21 -5.10 3.32 -16.74
N PHE A 22 -5.17 3.19 -18.05
CA PHE A 22 -4.37 3.96 -19.00
C PHE A 22 -5.30 4.73 -19.93
N CYS A 23 -5.09 6.03 -20.04
CA CYS A 23 -5.80 6.87 -21.00
C CYS A 23 -4.94 7.07 -22.23
N TYR A 24 -5.39 6.55 -23.38
CA TYR A 24 -4.67 6.69 -24.65
C TYR A 24 -4.51 8.14 -25.11
N ASN A 25 -5.53 8.98 -24.91
CA ASN A 25 -5.51 10.36 -25.41
C ASN A 25 -4.55 11.24 -24.60
N CYS A 26 -4.63 11.20 -23.27
CA CYS A 26 -3.76 12.03 -22.45
C CYS A 26 -2.47 11.34 -22.02
N LYS A 27 -2.22 10.10 -22.47
CA LYS A 27 -1.03 9.30 -22.15
C LYS A 27 -0.76 9.22 -20.64
N LYS A 28 -1.82 9.06 -19.84
CA LYS A 28 -1.71 8.95 -18.37
C LYS A 28 -2.04 7.55 -17.90
N ILE A 29 -1.24 7.05 -16.94
CA ILE A 29 -1.49 5.79 -16.24
C ILE A 29 -1.77 6.07 -14.75
N LEU A 30 -2.89 5.55 -14.23
CA LEU A 30 -3.27 5.68 -12.84
C LEU A 30 -2.72 4.51 -12.03
N LEU A 31 -1.98 4.78 -10.97
CA LEU A 31 -1.41 3.77 -10.08
C LEU A 31 -1.69 4.10 -8.63
N GLY A 32 -2.23 3.14 -7.89
CA GLY A 32 -2.52 3.30 -6.47
C GLY A 32 -1.25 3.35 -5.60
N HIS A 33 -1.23 4.20 -4.59
CA HIS A 33 -0.14 4.28 -3.60
C HIS A 33 0.04 2.98 -2.79
N LYS A 34 -0.97 2.12 -2.74
CA LYS A 34 -0.88 0.82 -2.07
C LYS A 34 0.25 -0.03 -2.65
N ASP A 35 0.38 -0.04 -3.98
CA ASP A 35 1.44 -0.76 -4.69
C ASP A 35 2.64 0.15 -4.97
N PHE A 36 3.14 0.83 -3.92
CA PHE A 36 4.13 1.89 -4.01
C PHE A 36 5.42 1.48 -4.73
N GLN A 37 5.91 0.27 -4.51
CA GLN A 37 7.10 -0.24 -5.20
C GLN A 37 6.87 -0.32 -6.71
N GLN A 38 5.70 -0.82 -7.16
CA GLN A 38 5.34 -0.84 -8.58
C GLN A 38 5.27 0.57 -9.17
N LEU A 39 4.66 1.50 -8.43
CA LEU A 39 4.56 2.90 -8.84
C LEU A 39 5.95 3.49 -9.09
N VAL A 40 6.90 3.25 -8.21
CA VAL A 40 8.26 3.77 -8.34
C VAL A 40 9.02 3.10 -9.48
N LEU A 41 8.90 1.77 -9.62
CA LEU A 41 9.54 1.02 -10.71
C LEU A 41 9.01 1.49 -12.09
N ILE A 42 7.70 1.65 -12.23
CA ILE A 42 7.09 2.13 -13.47
C ILE A 42 7.54 3.56 -13.79
N LYS A 43 7.58 4.45 -12.79
CA LYS A 43 8.12 5.80 -12.99
C LYS A 43 9.57 5.80 -13.46
N LYS A 44 10.43 4.98 -12.83
CA LYS A 44 11.83 4.83 -13.24
C LYS A 44 11.95 4.30 -14.67
N HIS A 45 11.17 3.28 -15.01
CA HIS A 45 11.14 2.67 -16.35
C HIS A 45 10.73 3.69 -17.43
N ILE A 46 9.64 4.42 -17.21
CA ILE A 46 9.15 5.48 -18.11
C ILE A 46 10.22 6.55 -18.34
N LYS A 47 10.86 7.01 -17.23
CA LYS A 47 11.92 8.02 -17.32
C LYS A 47 13.14 7.49 -18.07
N LYS A 48 13.61 6.29 -17.76
CA LYS A 48 14.80 5.67 -18.38
C LYS A 48 14.61 5.49 -19.90
N ASN A 49 13.43 5.05 -20.31
CA ASN A 49 13.14 4.74 -21.74
C ASN A 49 12.48 5.92 -22.47
N LYS A 50 12.45 7.12 -21.89
CA LYS A 50 11.85 8.34 -22.50
C LYS A 50 10.43 8.12 -23.04
N ILE A 51 9.64 7.26 -22.34
CA ILE A 51 8.27 6.94 -22.79
C ILE A 51 7.37 8.16 -22.55
N LYS A 52 6.62 8.56 -23.56
CA LYS A 52 5.67 9.69 -23.52
C LYS A 52 4.40 9.31 -22.71
N THR A 53 4.57 8.96 -21.43
CA THR A 53 3.47 8.58 -20.52
C THR A 53 3.71 9.19 -19.16
N THR A 54 2.66 9.74 -18.55
CA THR A 54 2.72 10.31 -17.20
C THR A 54 2.07 9.37 -16.20
N VAL A 55 2.76 9.06 -15.11
CA VAL A 55 2.21 8.29 -14.00
C VAL A 55 1.50 9.23 -13.03
N MET A 56 0.19 9.01 -12.85
CA MET A 56 -0.64 9.70 -11.88
C MET A 56 -0.82 8.82 -10.64
N PRO A 57 -0.17 9.16 -9.51
CA PRO A 57 -0.34 8.41 -8.28
C PRO A 57 -1.71 8.70 -7.66
N CYS A 58 -2.45 7.65 -7.33
CA CYS A 58 -3.77 7.75 -6.71
C CYS A 58 -3.70 7.36 -5.23
N LYS A 59 -4.40 8.12 -4.39
CA LYS A 59 -4.53 7.77 -2.96
C LYS A 59 -5.21 6.41 -2.80
N THR A 60 -4.73 5.61 -1.87
CA THR A 60 -5.36 4.33 -1.51
C THR A 60 -6.73 4.58 -0.89
N VAL A 61 -7.77 4.05 -1.51
CA VAL A 61 -9.13 4.09 -0.95
C VAL A 61 -9.23 3.07 0.18
N ARG A 62 -9.82 3.49 1.32
CA ARG A 62 -9.89 2.71 2.54
C ARG A 62 -11.30 2.70 3.10
N ASP A 63 -11.64 1.66 3.85
CA ASP A 63 -12.88 1.62 4.62
C ASP A 63 -12.76 2.44 5.93
N LYS A 64 -13.85 2.46 6.71
CA LYS A 64 -13.90 3.12 8.03
C LYS A 64 -12.88 2.59 9.06
N ASN A 65 -12.37 1.38 8.87
CA ASN A 65 -11.34 0.76 9.72
C ASN A 65 -9.93 0.95 9.16
N PHE A 66 -9.76 1.81 8.15
CA PHE A 66 -8.49 2.06 7.45
C PHE A 66 -7.95 0.90 6.61
N ILE A 67 -8.75 -0.13 6.36
CA ILE A 67 -8.35 -1.24 5.51
C ILE A 67 -8.43 -0.80 4.05
N ALA A 68 -7.33 -0.96 3.32
CA ALA A 68 -7.28 -0.67 1.90
C ALA A 68 -8.14 -1.63 1.10
N TYR A 69 -9.03 -1.13 0.24
CA TYR A 69 -9.85 -1.98 -0.60
C TYR A 69 -9.01 -2.92 -1.48
N SER A 70 -9.43 -4.18 -1.53
CA SER A 70 -8.80 -5.22 -2.33
C SER A 70 -9.80 -6.33 -2.63
N SER A 71 -9.76 -6.88 -3.84
CA SER A 71 -10.57 -8.07 -4.20
C SER A 71 -10.27 -9.29 -3.30
N ARG A 72 -9.03 -9.38 -2.79
CA ARG A 72 -8.62 -10.47 -1.88
C ARG A 72 -9.41 -10.48 -0.57
N LEU A 73 -9.92 -9.33 -0.09
CA LEU A 73 -10.69 -9.23 1.16
C LEU A 73 -12.01 -10.00 1.09
N LYS A 74 -12.55 -10.24 -0.10
CA LYS A 74 -13.76 -11.07 -0.30
C LYS A 74 -13.56 -12.51 0.15
N ARG A 75 -12.32 -13.01 0.16
CA ARG A 75 -11.94 -14.37 0.53
C ARG A 75 -11.79 -14.56 2.04
N LEU A 76 -11.80 -13.48 2.82
CA LEU A 76 -11.69 -13.53 4.28
C LEU A 76 -13.02 -13.88 4.91
N LYS A 77 -13.01 -14.83 5.86
CA LYS A 77 -14.13 -15.15 6.75
C LYS A 77 -14.40 -13.99 7.71
N LYS A 78 -15.58 -13.96 8.33
CA LYS A 78 -16.00 -12.90 9.27
C LYS A 78 -14.97 -12.69 10.40
N GLN A 79 -14.52 -13.78 11.04
CA GLN A 79 -13.51 -13.71 12.09
C GLN A 79 -12.16 -13.18 11.60
N GLU A 80 -11.75 -13.58 10.40
CA GLU A 80 -10.50 -13.13 9.78
C GLU A 80 -10.53 -11.64 9.45
N LYS A 81 -11.70 -11.12 9.03
CA LYS A 81 -11.91 -9.67 8.86
C LYS A 81 -11.78 -8.91 10.16
N ASN A 82 -12.32 -9.44 11.26
CA ASN A 82 -12.18 -8.84 12.58
C ASN A 82 -10.71 -8.82 13.03
N ASN A 83 -9.97 -9.89 12.81
CA ASN A 83 -8.55 -9.97 13.08
C ASN A 83 -7.76 -8.93 12.26
N LEU A 84 -8.08 -8.79 10.97
CA LEU A 84 -7.48 -7.79 10.11
C LEU A 84 -7.69 -6.37 10.66
N VAL A 85 -8.89 -6.03 11.11
CA VAL A 85 -9.19 -4.73 11.74
C VAL A 85 -8.28 -4.49 12.95
N LYS A 86 -8.14 -5.49 13.84
CA LYS A 86 -7.28 -5.38 15.03
C LYS A 86 -5.81 -5.15 14.65
N ILE A 87 -5.32 -5.90 13.66
CA ILE A 87 -3.94 -5.79 13.15
C ILE A 87 -3.70 -4.40 12.57
N ILE A 88 -4.58 -3.90 11.70
CA ILE A 88 -4.42 -2.57 11.08
C ILE A 88 -4.43 -1.45 12.14
N LYS A 89 -5.33 -1.54 13.14
CA LYS A 89 -5.35 -0.60 14.27
C LYS A 89 -4.03 -0.62 15.03
N TYR A 90 -3.51 -1.82 15.34
CA TYR A 90 -2.23 -1.97 16.02
C TYR A 90 -1.06 -1.38 15.19
N LEU A 91 -0.94 -1.70 13.92
CA LEU A 91 0.13 -1.19 13.06
C LEU A 91 0.09 0.34 12.92
N LYS A 92 -1.11 0.94 12.86
CA LYS A 92 -1.26 2.40 12.89
C LYS A 92 -0.78 3.01 14.21
N TYR A 93 -1.20 2.42 15.33
CA TYR A 93 -0.74 2.82 16.66
C TYR A 93 0.78 2.71 16.75
N TYR A 94 1.34 1.58 16.32
CA TYR A 94 2.77 1.32 16.35
C TYR A 94 3.56 2.35 15.52
N LYS A 95 3.12 2.65 14.29
CA LYS A 95 3.73 3.71 13.48
C LYS A 95 3.70 5.06 14.21
N ARG A 96 2.56 5.43 14.79
CA ARG A 96 2.45 6.69 15.54
C ARG A 96 3.41 6.72 16.74
N HIS A 97 3.53 5.62 17.47
CA HIS A 97 4.46 5.49 18.58
C HIS A 97 5.92 5.65 18.16
N LEU A 98 6.31 5.07 17.01
CA LEU A 98 7.66 5.24 16.46
C LEU A 98 7.95 6.71 16.12
N ILE A 99 6.99 7.41 15.54
CA ILE A 99 7.12 8.84 15.19
C ILE A 99 7.27 9.69 16.44
N LEU A 100 6.40 9.51 17.43
CA LEU A 100 6.40 10.30 18.68
C LEU A 100 7.69 10.10 19.49
N ASN A 101 8.20 8.88 19.52
CA ASN A 101 9.42 8.55 20.29
C ASN A 101 10.70 8.70 19.46
N LYS A 102 10.62 9.21 18.22
CA LYS A 102 11.74 9.32 17.27
C LYS A 102 12.53 8.00 17.10
N LYS A 103 11.86 6.86 17.32
CA LYS A 103 12.43 5.51 17.15
C LYS A 103 12.27 5.07 15.70
N MET A 104 13.38 4.98 14.97
CA MET A 104 13.37 4.57 13.55
C MET A 104 13.68 3.08 13.36
N ASN A 105 13.87 2.34 14.44
CA ASN A 105 14.11 0.91 14.39
C ASN A 105 12.86 0.14 14.83
N ILE A 106 12.47 -0.81 14.00
CA ILE A 106 11.40 -1.75 14.30
C ILE A 106 11.97 -2.95 15.05
N ASN A 107 11.41 -3.25 16.20
CA ASN A 107 11.62 -4.56 16.84
C ASN A 107 10.72 -5.59 16.12
N PHE A 108 11.30 -6.26 15.13
CA PHE A 108 10.54 -7.21 14.31
C PHE A 108 9.98 -8.38 15.14
N LEU A 109 10.70 -8.85 16.13
CA LEU A 109 10.24 -9.97 17.00
C LEU A 109 9.00 -9.58 17.79
N GLU A 110 9.00 -8.39 18.39
CA GLU A 110 7.85 -7.85 19.13
C GLU A 110 6.62 -7.73 18.23
N ILE A 111 6.78 -7.14 17.04
CA ILE A 111 5.70 -7.02 16.07
C ILE A 111 5.20 -8.40 15.64
N LYS A 112 6.11 -9.30 15.28
CA LYS A 112 5.76 -10.66 14.86
C LYS A 112 4.91 -11.36 15.91
N ASN A 113 5.32 -11.33 17.17
CA ASN A 113 4.57 -11.93 18.26
C ASN A 113 3.19 -11.29 18.40
N LYS A 114 3.12 -9.95 18.40
CA LYS A 114 1.84 -9.24 18.51
C LYS A 114 0.90 -9.50 17.32
N LEU A 115 1.39 -9.50 16.09
CA LEU A 115 0.56 -9.81 14.93
C LEU A 115 0.06 -11.24 14.94
N SER A 116 0.90 -12.19 15.40
CA SER A 116 0.49 -13.60 15.56
C SER A 116 -0.62 -13.76 16.59
N THR A 117 -0.53 -13.09 17.75
CA THR A 117 -1.62 -13.10 18.76
C THR A 117 -2.91 -12.47 18.26
N LEU A 118 -2.83 -11.55 17.30
CA LEU A 118 -4.00 -10.94 16.65
C LEU A 118 -4.54 -11.75 15.47
N GLY A 119 -3.93 -12.90 15.15
CA GLY A 119 -4.42 -13.85 14.16
C GLY A 119 -3.71 -13.84 12.82
N ALA A 120 -2.54 -13.20 12.70
CA ALA A 120 -1.68 -13.36 11.53
C ALA A 120 -1.00 -14.73 11.59
N LYS A 121 -1.09 -15.52 10.50
CA LYS A 121 -0.46 -16.86 10.41
C LYS A 121 1.01 -16.80 10.02
N LYS A 122 1.34 -15.89 9.11
CA LYS A 122 2.70 -15.68 8.58
C LYS A 122 2.90 -14.21 8.35
N ILE A 123 4.07 -13.70 8.71
CA ILE A 123 4.46 -12.31 8.45
C ILE A 123 5.66 -12.36 7.52
N ASP A 124 5.51 -11.78 6.33
CA ASP A 124 6.59 -11.70 5.36
C ASP A 124 7.56 -10.56 5.73
N TYR A 125 7.00 -9.38 5.99
CA TYR A 125 7.77 -8.22 6.46
C TYR A 125 6.89 -7.17 7.14
N VAL A 126 7.51 -6.37 8.00
CA VAL A 126 7.03 -5.08 8.50
C VAL A 126 8.23 -4.14 8.54
N GLU A 127 8.24 -3.11 7.71
CA GLU A 127 9.41 -2.27 7.49
C GLU A 127 9.04 -0.79 7.39
N LEU A 128 9.92 0.07 7.92
CA LEU A 128 9.89 1.50 7.64
C LEU A 128 10.69 1.78 6.38
N ILE A 129 10.09 2.47 5.43
CA ILE A 129 10.75 2.82 4.18
C ILE A 129 10.58 4.31 3.90
N ASP A 130 11.70 5.00 3.67
CA ASP A 130 11.73 6.37 3.17
C ASP A 130 11.18 6.39 1.73
N LEU A 131 10.15 7.21 1.50
CA LEU A 131 9.46 7.24 0.21
C LEU A 131 10.30 7.84 -0.93
N LYS A 132 11.39 8.54 -0.61
CA LYS A 132 12.28 9.15 -1.60
C LYS A 132 13.43 8.22 -1.99
N THR A 133 14.09 7.61 -1.00
CA THR A 133 15.27 6.75 -1.22
C THR A 133 14.90 5.28 -1.42
N LEU A 134 13.74 4.83 -0.94
CA LEU A 134 13.30 3.43 -0.86
C LEU A 134 14.15 2.57 0.08
N GLU A 135 14.86 3.20 0.98
CA GLU A 135 15.71 2.56 1.99
C GLU A 135 15.12 2.76 3.39
N LYS A 136 15.72 2.15 4.39
CA LYS A 136 15.40 2.43 5.78
C LYS A 136 15.60 3.91 6.07
N PRO A 137 14.65 4.58 6.75
CA PRO A 137 14.78 6.00 7.04
C PRO A 137 15.98 6.25 7.97
N LYS A 138 16.83 7.20 7.61
CA LYS A 138 17.90 7.70 8.49
C LYS A 138 17.30 8.53 9.63
N LYS A 139 17.99 8.61 10.79
CA LYS A 139 17.60 9.49 11.90
C LYS A 139 17.26 10.88 11.38
N ASN A 140 16.15 11.44 11.84
CA ASN A 140 15.62 12.77 11.47
C ASN A 140 14.85 12.91 10.15
N LYS A 141 14.54 11.83 9.42
CA LYS A 141 13.65 11.93 8.25
C LYS A 141 12.18 11.74 8.62
N ILE A 142 11.35 12.68 8.15
CA ILE A 142 9.93 12.79 8.51
C ILE A 142 9.01 12.06 7.52
N LYS A 143 9.49 11.74 6.30
CA LYS A 143 8.66 11.15 5.24
C LYS A 143 8.97 9.68 5.02
N PHE A 144 8.39 8.83 5.83
CA PHE A 144 8.45 7.38 5.66
C PHE A 144 7.05 6.76 5.79
N ASN A 145 6.88 5.59 5.22
CA ASN A 145 5.72 4.75 5.45
C ASN A 145 6.13 3.44 6.12
N LEU A 146 5.18 2.89 6.89
CA LEU A 146 5.24 1.52 7.38
C LEU A 146 4.68 0.62 6.28
N PHE A 147 5.54 -0.22 5.71
CA PHE A 147 5.18 -1.24 4.73
C PHE A 147 5.05 -2.57 5.42
N PHE A 148 4.05 -3.35 5.06
CA PHE A 148 3.84 -4.65 5.65
C PHE A 148 3.21 -5.64 4.68
N ALA A 149 3.56 -6.92 4.89
CA ALA A 149 2.89 -8.04 4.28
C ALA A 149 2.77 -9.19 5.29
N PHE A 150 1.56 -9.72 5.43
CA PHE A 150 1.26 -10.84 6.30
C PHE A 150 0.07 -11.63 5.77
N TYR A 151 -0.14 -12.82 6.32
CA TYR A 151 -1.25 -13.69 5.97
C TYR A 151 -2.28 -13.75 7.08
N ILE A 152 -3.55 -13.65 6.70
CA ILE A 152 -4.69 -14.03 7.53
C ILE A 152 -5.40 -15.18 6.83
N GLY A 153 -5.47 -16.33 7.50
CA GLY A 153 -5.85 -17.57 6.82
C GLY A 153 -4.90 -17.82 5.65
N GLN A 154 -5.47 -17.93 4.45
CA GLN A 154 -4.73 -18.12 3.20
C GLN A 154 -4.56 -16.81 2.40
N VAL A 155 -5.05 -15.69 2.92
CA VAL A 155 -5.08 -14.42 2.20
C VAL A 155 -3.87 -13.58 2.58
N ARG A 156 -3.02 -13.30 1.60
CA ARG A 156 -1.90 -12.38 1.75
C ARG A 156 -2.39 -10.94 1.70
N ILE A 157 -2.21 -10.22 2.79
CA ILE A 157 -2.52 -8.80 2.93
C ILE A 157 -1.23 -8.00 2.74
N ILE A 158 -1.26 -7.04 1.83
CA ILE A 158 -0.18 -6.07 1.62
C ILE A 158 -0.74 -4.66 1.70
N ASP A 159 -0.03 -3.77 2.36
CA ASP A 159 -0.39 -2.35 2.41
C ASP A 159 0.79 -1.50 2.91
N ASN A 160 0.59 -0.19 2.89
CA ASN A 160 1.49 0.78 3.51
C ASN A 160 0.72 2.03 3.97
N PHE A 161 1.18 2.70 4.95
CA PHE A 161 0.63 3.99 5.44
C PHE A 161 1.64 4.77 6.27
#